data_5192a0812c6c54f897676484f5efc36d
#
_entry.id   5192a0812c6c54f897676484f5efc36d
#
_cell.length_a   1.000
_cell.length_b   1.000
_cell.length_c   1.000
_cell.angle_alpha   90.00
_cell.angle_beta   90.00
_cell.angle_gamma   90.00
#
_symmetry.space_group_name_H-M   'P 1'
#
loop_
_entity.id
_entity.type
_entity.pdbx_description
1 polymer ?
#
loop_
_entity_poly.entity_id
_entity_poly.type
_entity_poly.pdbx_seq_one_letter_code
_entity_poly.pdbx_strand_id
1 'polypeptide(L)'
;MNKFILNPDKNYVFIMGAGASKDDNLPIQDEILTNILKQEFAFKNKEGSHIREYKKVSNEIKSLLKNIFTGNKSKDNISLENIFNILETAISKNENIGKVEIEKIKKYYDSLLKGIMFATLTDAKLKEHNIFNTKTKSPYTILGQKIYNACKKQKEANVSFITFNYDICLDRVLLSMYDEDENKSFDVDFGIDLGNYEQEKWFHRPRKRKINLLRPHGSINWVFCKSCGKVFSKISKQGNPLDLIEKKKCYNCGLSSVEPYIVHPTNNRIYDNKYIMQIWGKVEDILQKADNWCFIGYSLPEADRYFSYVLSKTYNLRKIKKNNLPEISVVNPNSYINKHKTILEKLNSYNDSNEIKNYFNSIQKGKDIFKRFENYFNNVKKYECSFKEFMLNYFEVL
;
A
#
# COMPACT_ATOMS: atom_id res chain seq x y z
N MET A 1 23.45 -6.50 -17.63
CA MET A 1 22.40 -6.41 -16.60
C MET A 1 21.10 -7.00 -17.17
N ASN A 2 20.43 -7.85 -16.41
CA ASN A 2 19.18 -8.46 -16.87
C ASN A 2 18.09 -7.39 -16.97
N LYS A 3 17.50 -7.23 -18.15
CA LYS A 3 16.34 -6.35 -18.37
C LYS A 3 15.05 -7.03 -17.91
N PHE A 4 14.10 -6.25 -17.40
CA PHE A 4 12.72 -6.67 -17.21
C PHE A 4 11.94 -6.27 -18.46
N ILE A 5 11.47 -7.26 -19.21
CA ILE A 5 10.80 -7.04 -20.48
C ILE A 5 9.32 -7.35 -20.31
N LEU A 6 8.47 -6.33 -20.45
CA LEU A 6 7.02 -6.50 -20.51
C LEU A 6 6.67 -6.95 -21.93
N ASN A 7 6.33 -8.23 -22.06
CA ASN A 7 5.78 -8.81 -23.28
C ASN A 7 4.26 -8.74 -23.21
N PRO A 8 3.59 -8.02 -24.13
CA PRO A 8 2.15 -7.86 -24.10
C PRO A 8 1.34 -9.15 -24.23
N ASP A 9 1.93 -10.24 -24.74
CA ASP A 9 1.27 -11.56 -24.85
C ASP A 9 1.25 -12.35 -23.53
N LYS A 10 1.91 -11.83 -22.47
CA LYS A 10 1.97 -12.43 -21.14
C LYS A 10 1.19 -11.64 -20.12
N ASN A 11 0.67 -12.34 -19.10
CA ASN A 11 -0.04 -11.73 -17.99
C ASN A 11 0.94 -11.32 -16.88
N TYR A 12 0.90 -10.06 -16.50
CA TYR A 12 1.75 -9.50 -15.44
C TYR A 12 0.91 -9.09 -14.24
N VAL A 13 1.41 -9.38 -13.05
CA VAL A 13 0.92 -8.79 -11.81
C VAL A 13 2.04 -8.03 -11.13
N PHE A 14 1.81 -6.73 -10.90
CA PHE A 14 2.68 -5.87 -10.12
C PHE A 14 2.16 -5.81 -8.68
N ILE A 15 2.95 -6.28 -7.73
CA ILE A 15 2.64 -6.26 -6.31
C ILE A 15 3.44 -5.12 -5.67
N MET A 16 2.73 -4.10 -5.21
CA MET A 16 3.35 -2.85 -4.78
C MET A 16 3.20 -2.64 -3.28
N GLY A 17 4.32 -2.32 -2.62
CA GLY A 17 4.36 -1.93 -1.22
C GLY A 17 4.84 -0.50 -1.03
N ALA A 18 4.92 -0.05 0.23
CA ALA A 18 5.22 1.34 0.59
C ALA A 18 6.58 1.84 0.06
N GLY A 19 7.55 0.94 -0.16
CA GLY A 19 8.83 1.28 -0.78
C GLY A 19 8.70 1.80 -2.22
N ALA A 20 7.64 1.42 -2.96
CA ALA A 20 7.39 1.94 -4.31
C ALA A 20 7.06 3.44 -4.31
N SER A 21 6.46 3.95 -3.24
CA SER A 21 6.08 5.37 -3.12
C SER A 21 7.19 6.24 -2.49
N LYS A 22 8.31 5.62 -2.10
CA LYS A 22 9.42 6.35 -1.45
C LYS A 22 10.08 7.38 -2.36
N ASP A 23 10.21 7.07 -3.65
CA ASP A 23 10.75 7.99 -4.66
C ASP A 23 9.84 9.23 -4.87
N ASP A 24 8.57 9.14 -4.49
CA ASP A 24 7.63 10.25 -4.44
C ASP A 24 7.54 10.91 -3.04
N ASN A 25 8.51 10.61 -2.16
CA ASN A 25 8.64 11.10 -0.78
C ASN A 25 7.41 10.77 0.10
N LEU A 26 6.73 9.66 -0.16
CA LEU A 26 5.71 9.15 0.74
C LEU A 26 6.36 8.29 1.84
N PRO A 27 5.78 8.27 3.04
CA PRO A 27 6.33 7.50 4.14
C PRO A 27 6.20 6.00 3.88
N ILE A 28 7.21 5.23 4.26
CA ILE A 28 7.07 3.80 4.47
C ILE A 28 6.36 3.55 5.81
N GLN A 29 5.90 2.32 6.04
CA GLN A 29 5.06 1.95 7.18
C GLN A 29 5.67 2.36 8.53
N ASP A 30 6.97 2.15 8.74
CA ASP A 30 7.69 2.52 9.96
C ASP A 30 7.79 4.04 10.18
N GLU A 31 7.64 4.83 9.13
CA GLU A 31 7.70 6.29 9.20
C GLU A 31 6.34 6.95 9.47
N ILE A 32 5.23 6.25 9.20
CA ILE A 32 3.88 6.82 9.33
C ILE A 32 3.62 7.34 10.74
N LEU A 33 3.86 6.52 11.76
CA LEU A 33 3.64 6.91 13.16
C LEU A 33 4.55 8.08 13.56
N THR A 34 5.82 8.03 13.15
CA THR A 34 6.80 9.10 13.42
C THR A 34 6.36 10.42 12.78
N ASN A 35 5.90 10.39 11.52
CA ASN A 35 5.42 11.57 10.82
C ASN A 35 4.19 12.16 11.52
N ILE A 36 3.26 11.33 11.96
CA ILE A 36 2.11 11.78 12.73
C ILE A 36 2.55 12.48 14.03
N LEU A 37 3.49 11.92 14.76
CA LEU A 37 3.92 12.47 16.05
C LEU A 37 4.74 13.75 15.93
N LYS A 38 5.60 13.85 14.92
CA LYS A 38 6.42 15.04 14.65
C LYS A 38 5.61 16.19 14.04
N GLN A 39 4.38 15.94 13.63
CA GLN A 39 3.58 16.90 12.87
C GLN A 39 4.29 17.37 11.60
N GLU A 40 5.13 16.52 11.02
CA GLU A 40 5.76 16.77 9.73
C GLU A 40 4.75 16.53 8.62
N PHE A 41 4.23 17.65 8.10
CA PHE A 41 3.22 17.63 7.04
C PHE A 41 3.81 17.83 5.68
N ALA A 42 3.23 17.13 4.76
CA ALA A 42 3.35 17.48 3.37
C ALA A 42 2.53 18.74 2.96
N PHE A 43 1.65 19.23 3.84
CA PHE A 43 0.76 20.36 3.59
C PHE A 43 1.41 21.68 4.04
N LYS A 44 2.29 22.25 3.23
CA LYS A 44 2.91 23.53 3.60
C LYS A 44 2.03 24.77 3.38
N ASN A 45 0.91 24.69 2.64
CA ASN A 45 0.27 25.91 2.12
C ASN A 45 -1.26 25.93 2.01
N LYS A 46 -2.08 25.24 2.83
CA LYS A 46 -3.53 25.48 2.77
C LYS A 46 -4.22 25.46 4.14
N GLU A 47 -4.85 26.60 4.36
CA GLU A 47 -5.96 26.97 5.26
C GLU A 47 -6.27 26.14 6.52
N GLY A 48 -6.31 26.89 7.59
CA GLY A 48 -6.53 26.65 9.02
C GLY A 48 -7.37 25.46 9.50
N SER A 49 -8.26 24.86 8.73
CA SER A 49 -9.16 23.78 9.20
C SER A 49 -8.43 22.44 9.28
N HIS A 50 -7.73 22.02 8.24
CA HIS A 50 -7.00 20.77 8.21
C HIS A 50 -5.83 20.74 9.20
N ILE A 51 -5.16 21.86 9.40
CA ILE A 51 -4.07 21.97 10.39
C ILE A 51 -4.57 21.79 11.81
N ARG A 52 -5.76 22.33 12.14
CA ARG A 52 -6.39 22.15 13.46
C ARG A 52 -6.79 20.70 13.71
N GLU A 53 -7.48 20.08 12.75
CA GLU A 53 -7.89 18.67 12.88
C GLU A 53 -6.68 17.76 13.06
N TYR A 54 -5.64 18.00 12.33
CA TYR A 54 -4.44 17.21 12.47
C TYR A 54 -3.71 17.38 13.82
N LYS A 55 -3.54 18.62 14.30
CA LYS A 55 -3.00 18.84 15.64
C LYS A 55 -3.79 18.06 16.69
N LYS A 56 -5.12 18.02 16.55
CA LYS A 56 -6.01 17.25 17.40
C LYS A 56 -5.74 15.75 17.28
N VAL A 57 -5.63 15.22 16.07
CA VAL A 57 -5.30 13.82 15.80
C VAL A 57 -3.93 13.46 16.40
N SER A 58 -2.90 14.24 16.15
CA SER A 58 -1.56 14.01 16.72
C SER A 58 -1.57 14.01 18.25
N ASN A 59 -2.30 14.92 18.88
CA ASN A 59 -2.40 14.99 20.34
C ASN A 59 -3.18 13.77 20.90
N GLU A 60 -4.21 13.28 20.23
CA GLU A 60 -4.92 12.07 20.63
C GLU A 60 -4.00 10.85 20.54
N ILE A 61 -3.17 10.74 19.50
CA ILE A 61 -2.22 9.63 19.35
C ILE A 61 -1.10 9.73 20.40
N LYS A 62 -0.61 10.93 20.73
CA LYS A 62 0.32 11.11 21.87
C LYS A 62 -0.31 10.68 23.19
N SER A 63 -1.58 11.01 23.42
CA SER A 63 -2.34 10.59 24.61
C SER A 63 -2.52 9.07 24.65
N LEU A 64 -2.83 8.42 23.52
CA LEU A 64 -2.89 6.95 23.40
C LEU A 64 -1.57 6.31 23.83
N LEU A 65 -0.45 6.76 23.26
CA LEU A 65 0.86 6.20 23.58
C LEU A 65 1.22 6.37 25.07
N LYS A 66 0.84 7.51 25.66
CA LYS A 66 1.06 7.77 27.09
C LYS A 66 0.21 6.87 27.98
N ASN A 67 -1.04 6.62 27.62
CA ASN A 67 -2.01 5.96 28.49
C ASN A 67 -2.01 4.42 28.37
N ILE A 68 -1.64 3.89 27.20
CA ILE A 68 -1.66 2.44 26.93
C ILE A 68 -0.25 1.84 26.96
N PHE A 69 0.77 2.59 26.51
CA PHE A 69 2.15 2.11 26.44
C PHE A 69 3.01 2.81 27.51
N THR A 70 2.87 2.36 28.75
CA THR A 70 3.49 3.01 29.93
C THR A 70 4.90 2.51 30.26
N GLY A 71 5.42 1.53 29.52
CA GLY A 71 6.75 0.96 29.78
C GLY A 71 7.90 1.92 29.47
N ASN A 72 8.99 1.83 30.26
CA ASN A 72 10.21 2.65 30.14
C ASN A 72 11.08 2.33 28.91
N LYS A 73 10.75 1.32 28.11
CA LYS A 73 11.46 1.03 26.86
C LYS A 73 11.05 2.06 25.81
N SER A 74 12.04 2.62 25.16
CA SER A 74 11.92 3.67 24.15
C SER A 74 10.68 3.49 23.28
N LYS A 75 9.84 4.54 23.20
CA LYS A 75 8.66 4.61 22.35
C LYS A 75 8.99 4.38 20.85
N ASP A 76 10.27 4.34 20.51
CA ASP A 76 10.81 4.13 19.18
C ASP A 76 10.63 2.69 18.65
N ASN A 77 10.21 1.74 19.51
CA ASN A 77 10.01 0.33 19.14
C ASN A 77 8.53 -0.08 19.03
N ILE A 78 7.58 0.86 19.10
CA ILE A 78 6.15 0.54 18.99
C ILE A 78 5.75 0.65 17.52
N SER A 79 5.44 -0.48 16.89
CA SER A 79 4.95 -0.48 15.52
C SER A 79 3.48 -0.06 15.45
N LEU A 80 3.10 0.51 14.32
CA LEU A 80 1.71 0.90 14.04
C LEU A 80 0.77 -0.31 14.12
N GLU A 81 1.22 -1.49 13.62
CA GLU A 81 0.47 -2.74 13.70
C GLU A 81 0.21 -3.16 15.13
N ASN A 82 1.20 -3.07 16.02
CA ASN A 82 1.02 -3.44 17.41
C ASN A 82 -0.02 -2.56 18.09
N ILE A 83 -0.05 -1.26 17.76
CA ILE A 83 -1.06 -0.35 18.30
C ILE A 83 -2.44 -0.78 17.81
N PHE A 84 -2.60 -1.04 16.51
CA PHE A 84 -3.89 -1.47 15.96
C PHE A 84 -4.34 -2.81 16.53
N ASN A 85 -3.45 -3.80 16.64
CA ASN A 85 -3.79 -5.10 17.22
C ASN A 85 -4.35 -4.97 18.66
N ILE A 86 -3.74 -4.14 19.48
CA ILE A 86 -4.20 -3.91 20.87
C ILE A 86 -5.58 -3.23 20.87
N LEU A 87 -5.74 -2.14 20.12
CA LEU A 87 -7.01 -1.41 20.08
C LEU A 87 -8.15 -2.25 19.47
N GLU A 88 -7.89 -2.96 18.38
CA GLU A 88 -8.89 -3.83 17.74
C GLU A 88 -9.30 -4.99 18.62
N THR A 89 -8.36 -5.58 19.36
CA THR A 89 -8.66 -6.64 20.34
C THR A 89 -9.60 -6.10 21.43
N ALA A 90 -9.29 -4.94 21.99
CA ALA A 90 -10.13 -4.32 23.02
C ALA A 90 -11.53 -3.95 22.47
N ILE A 91 -11.58 -3.38 21.26
CA ILE A 91 -12.86 -3.03 20.60
C ILE A 91 -13.69 -4.28 20.31
N SER A 92 -13.10 -5.35 19.82
CA SER A 92 -13.81 -6.61 19.48
C SER A 92 -14.40 -7.29 20.70
N LYS A 93 -13.68 -7.21 21.83
CA LYS A 93 -14.13 -7.76 23.13
C LYS A 93 -15.02 -6.78 23.92
N ASN A 94 -15.11 -5.53 23.47
CA ASN A 94 -15.77 -4.44 24.21
C ASN A 94 -15.20 -4.25 25.63
N GLU A 95 -13.86 -4.28 25.76
CA GLU A 95 -13.13 -4.21 27.03
C GLU A 95 -12.34 -2.89 27.16
N ASN A 96 -12.21 -2.42 28.40
CA ASN A 96 -11.30 -1.33 28.75
C ASN A 96 -9.84 -1.81 28.76
N ILE A 97 -8.89 -0.89 28.55
CA ILE A 97 -7.46 -1.15 28.73
C ILE A 97 -7.01 -0.40 29.97
N GLY A 98 -6.89 -1.10 31.09
CA GLY A 98 -6.59 -0.48 32.38
C GLY A 98 -7.63 0.59 32.74
N LYS A 99 -7.19 1.84 32.88
CA LYS A 99 -8.10 2.99 33.16
C LYS A 99 -8.67 3.64 31.90
N VAL A 100 -8.33 3.16 30.72
CA VAL A 100 -8.81 3.73 29.45
C VAL A 100 -10.10 3.04 29.04
N GLU A 101 -11.19 3.80 29.08
CA GLU A 101 -12.53 3.31 28.74
C GLU A 101 -12.65 2.98 27.24
N ILE A 102 -13.54 2.04 26.90
CA ILE A 102 -13.76 1.54 25.55
C ILE A 102 -14.12 2.66 24.54
N GLU A 103 -14.89 3.65 24.96
CA GLU A 103 -15.24 4.79 24.08
C GLU A 103 -14.00 5.65 23.74
N LYS A 104 -13.07 5.78 24.69
CA LYS A 104 -11.81 6.47 24.42
C LYS A 104 -10.90 5.63 23.50
N ILE A 105 -10.92 4.30 23.64
CA ILE A 105 -10.19 3.38 22.76
C ILE A 105 -10.69 3.49 21.32
N LYS A 106 -12.01 3.51 21.10
CA LYS A 106 -12.63 3.74 19.79
C LYS A 106 -12.18 5.07 19.18
N LYS A 107 -12.15 6.13 19.99
CA LYS A 107 -11.67 7.45 19.56
C LYS A 107 -10.20 7.44 19.17
N TYR A 108 -9.35 6.72 19.89
CA TYR A 108 -7.95 6.53 19.54
C TYR A 108 -7.79 5.80 18.21
N TYR A 109 -8.58 4.75 17.99
CA TYR A 109 -8.62 4.01 16.73
C TYR A 109 -8.97 4.92 15.54
N ASP A 110 -10.05 5.70 15.65
CA ASP A 110 -10.45 6.66 14.62
C ASP A 110 -9.37 7.72 14.35
N SER A 111 -8.68 8.16 15.41
CA SER A 111 -7.57 9.11 15.29
C SER A 111 -6.36 8.52 14.57
N LEU A 112 -6.07 7.22 14.77
CA LEU A 112 -5.02 6.54 14.01
C LEU A 112 -5.36 6.44 12.51
N LEU A 113 -6.59 6.07 12.16
CA LEU A 113 -7.03 6.03 10.76
C LEU A 113 -6.88 7.39 10.08
N LYS A 114 -7.32 8.46 10.73
CA LYS A 114 -7.15 9.83 10.25
C LYS A 114 -5.67 10.21 10.16
N GLY A 115 -4.87 9.82 11.15
CA GLY A 115 -3.42 10.06 11.16
C GLY A 115 -2.72 9.44 9.96
N ILE A 116 -3.06 8.22 9.57
CA ILE A 116 -2.55 7.57 8.36
C ILE A 116 -2.94 8.39 7.13
N MET A 117 -4.22 8.79 7.01
CA MET A 117 -4.65 9.61 5.88
C MET A 117 -3.83 10.89 5.77
N PHE A 118 -3.63 11.60 6.87
CA PHE A 118 -2.81 12.82 6.89
C PHE A 118 -1.34 12.55 6.54
N ALA A 119 -0.74 11.48 7.06
CA ALA A 119 0.67 11.16 6.82
C ALA A 119 0.95 10.73 5.37
N THR A 120 -0.04 10.12 4.70
CA THR A 120 0.11 9.58 3.33
C THR A 120 -0.40 10.54 2.25
N LEU A 121 -1.11 11.61 2.62
CA LEU A 121 -1.54 12.66 1.70
C LEU A 121 -0.45 13.71 1.51
N THR A 122 -0.03 13.91 0.28
CA THR A 122 0.90 14.98 -0.09
C THR A 122 0.24 15.89 -1.15
N ASP A 123 -0.04 17.15 -0.79
CA ASP A 123 -0.73 18.11 -1.70
C ASP A 123 0.07 18.40 -2.99
N ALA A 124 1.39 18.52 -2.86
CA ALA A 124 2.21 18.96 -3.98
C ALA A 124 2.34 17.91 -5.09
N LYS A 125 2.31 16.62 -4.73
CA LYS A 125 2.61 15.53 -5.66
C LYS A 125 1.38 14.88 -6.28
N LEU A 126 0.22 15.08 -5.69
CA LEU A 126 -1.03 14.58 -6.28
C LEU A 126 -1.33 15.15 -7.67
N LYS A 127 -0.78 16.32 -8.00
CA LYS A 127 -0.88 16.92 -9.35
C LYS A 127 0.13 16.37 -10.35
N GLU A 128 1.18 15.68 -9.86
CA GLU A 128 2.30 15.22 -10.69
C GLU A 128 2.09 13.83 -11.31
N HIS A 129 1.06 13.08 -10.89
CA HIS A 129 0.79 11.73 -11.37
C HIS A 129 -0.04 11.66 -12.66
N ASN A 130 -0.06 12.72 -13.46
CA ASN A 130 -0.62 12.68 -14.79
C ASN A 130 0.43 12.15 -15.78
N ILE A 131 0.14 11.04 -16.48
CA ILE A 131 1.05 10.40 -17.43
C ILE A 131 1.43 11.30 -18.63
N PHE A 132 0.62 12.31 -18.92
CA PHE A 132 0.86 13.25 -20.02
C PHE A 132 1.66 14.48 -19.56
N ASN A 133 1.95 14.62 -18.27
CA ASN A 133 2.85 15.65 -17.78
C ASN A 133 4.31 15.19 -17.93
N THR A 134 4.94 15.56 -19.03
CA THR A 134 6.33 15.22 -19.37
C THR A 134 7.35 15.77 -18.40
N LYS A 135 6.99 16.73 -17.54
CA LYS A 135 7.87 17.30 -16.51
C LYS A 135 7.97 16.45 -15.25
N THR A 136 7.08 15.46 -15.07
CA THR A 136 7.12 14.66 -13.86
C THR A 136 8.17 13.55 -13.98
N LYS A 137 8.85 13.32 -12.86
CA LYS A 137 9.85 12.27 -12.72
C LYS A 137 9.37 11.14 -11.80
N SER A 138 8.06 11.08 -11.51
CA SER A 138 7.47 10.03 -10.69
C SER A 138 7.60 8.66 -11.37
N PRO A 139 8.07 7.62 -10.66
CA PRO A 139 8.15 6.27 -11.22
C PRO A 139 6.78 5.71 -11.61
N TYR A 140 5.72 6.08 -10.90
CA TYR A 140 4.35 5.70 -11.26
C TYR A 140 3.92 6.28 -12.60
N THR A 141 4.26 7.53 -12.87
CA THR A 141 3.98 8.18 -14.16
C THR A 141 4.73 7.48 -15.29
N ILE A 142 6.01 7.17 -15.10
CA ILE A 142 6.82 6.44 -16.09
C ILE A 142 6.22 5.06 -16.36
N LEU A 143 5.83 4.32 -15.32
CA LEU A 143 5.16 3.03 -15.46
C LEU A 143 3.86 3.16 -16.24
N GLY A 144 3.01 4.14 -15.89
CA GLY A 144 1.76 4.41 -16.58
C GLY A 144 1.95 4.72 -18.06
N GLN A 145 2.90 5.58 -18.41
CA GLN A 145 3.24 5.89 -19.81
C GLN A 145 3.65 4.63 -20.60
N LYS A 146 4.51 3.80 -20.02
CA LYS A 146 4.96 2.56 -20.67
C LYS A 146 3.81 1.57 -20.87
N ILE A 147 2.95 1.39 -19.88
CA ILE A 147 1.76 0.52 -19.96
C ILE A 147 0.76 1.09 -20.96
N TYR A 148 0.49 2.39 -20.93
CA TYR A 148 -0.42 3.03 -21.87
C TYR A 148 0.00 2.82 -23.33
N ASN A 149 1.28 2.99 -23.61
CA ASN A 149 1.84 2.74 -24.95
C ASN A 149 1.72 1.27 -25.36
N ALA A 150 1.90 0.33 -24.43
CA ALA A 150 1.68 -1.09 -24.69
C ALA A 150 0.21 -1.40 -24.98
N CYS A 151 -0.72 -0.86 -24.18
CA CYS A 151 -2.16 -1.06 -24.37
C CYS A 151 -2.68 -0.46 -25.69
N LYS A 152 -2.10 0.65 -26.17
CA LYS A 152 -2.47 1.24 -27.48
C LYS A 152 -2.10 0.33 -28.65
N LYS A 153 -1.01 -0.40 -28.55
CA LYS A 153 -0.55 -1.32 -29.61
C LYS A 153 -1.39 -2.60 -29.66
N GLN A 154 -2.00 -2.97 -28.53
CA GLN A 154 -2.75 -4.21 -28.37
C GLN A 154 -4.16 -3.95 -27.84
N LYS A 155 -5.10 -4.81 -28.22
CA LYS A 155 -6.52 -4.68 -27.83
C LYS A 155 -6.80 -5.05 -26.37
N GLU A 156 -5.86 -5.61 -25.60
CA GLU A 156 -6.04 -6.06 -24.23
C GLU A 156 -4.84 -5.66 -23.34
N ALA A 157 -5.12 -5.22 -22.14
CA ALA A 157 -4.11 -4.92 -21.13
C ALA A 157 -3.93 -6.16 -20.23
N ASN A 158 -2.87 -6.93 -20.46
CA ASN A 158 -2.56 -8.10 -19.66
C ASN A 158 -1.77 -7.74 -18.38
N VAL A 159 -2.14 -6.62 -17.77
CA VAL A 159 -1.50 -6.06 -16.57
C VAL A 159 -2.50 -5.93 -15.44
N SER A 160 -2.11 -6.37 -14.26
CA SER A 160 -2.87 -6.22 -13.03
C SER A 160 -1.98 -5.66 -11.93
N PHE A 161 -2.58 -4.90 -11.02
CA PHE A 161 -1.93 -4.34 -9.84
C PHE A 161 -2.57 -4.86 -8.57
N ILE A 162 -1.74 -5.25 -7.61
CA ILE A 162 -2.10 -5.51 -6.22
C ILE A 162 -1.27 -4.54 -5.39
N THR A 163 -1.92 -3.62 -4.69
CA THR A 163 -1.18 -2.66 -3.87
C THR A 163 -1.61 -2.72 -2.41
N PHE A 164 -0.62 -2.79 -1.55
CA PHE A 164 -0.79 -2.74 -0.09
C PHE A 164 -0.64 -1.32 0.45
N ASN A 165 -0.33 -0.36 -0.44
CA ASN A 165 -0.21 1.04 -0.09
C ASN A 165 -1.59 1.67 0.14
N TYR A 166 -1.66 2.58 1.10
CA TYR A 166 -2.86 3.38 1.34
C TYR A 166 -2.95 4.59 0.39
N ASP A 167 -1.81 5.03 -0.17
CA ASP A 167 -1.75 6.17 -1.09
C ASP A 167 -2.51 5.93 -2.40
N ILE A 168 -2.78 7.01 -3.14
CA ILE A 168 -3.56 7.01 -4.37
C ILE A 168 -2.72 7.32 -5.62
N CYS A 169 -1.39 7.16 -5.56
CA CYS A 169 -0.51 7.47 -6.67
C CYS A 169 -0.87 6.64 -7.92
N LEU A 170 -1.06 5.34 -7.72
CA LEU A 170 -1.40 4.43 -8.81
C LEU A 170 -2.81 4.67 -9.36
N ASP A 171 -3.80 4.97 -8.49
CA ASP A 171 -5.17 5.32 -8.93
C ASP A 171 -5.14 6.52 -9.87
N ARG A 172 -4.40 7.57 -9.51
CA ARG A 172 -4.31 8.79 -10.32
C ARG A 172 -3.68 8.53 -11.67
N VAL A 173 -2.63 7.73 -11.72
CA VAL A 173 -1.98 7.34 -12.96
C VAL A 173 -2.95 6.57 -13.86
N LEU A 174 -3.60 5.53 -13.34
CA LEU A 174 -4.52 4.70 -14.13
C LEU A 174 -5.76 5.48 -14.57
N LEU A 175 -6.31 6.33 -13.69
CA LEU A 175 -7.46 7.16 -14.05
C LEU A 175 -7.09 8.25 -15.06
N SER A 176 -5.88 8.84 -14.98
CA SER A 176 -5.44 9.78 -16.01
C SER A 176 -5.28 9.10 -17.36
N MET A 177 -4.79 7.86 -17.39
CA MET A 177 -4.74 7.06 -18.63
C MET A 177 -6.15 6.85 -19.20
N TYR A 178 -7.11 6.44 -18.35
CA TYR A 178 -8.49 6.20 -18.76
C TYR A 178 -9.16 7.47 -19.29
N ASP A 179 -8.98 8.60 -18.63
CA ASP A 179 -9.63 9.86 -19.01
C ASP A 179 -9.11 10.43 -20.33
N GLU A 180 -7.82 10.31 -20.57
CA GLU A 180 -7.15 10.84 -21.78
C GLU A 180 -7.22 9.86 -22.97
N ASP A 181 -7.64 8.62 -22.75
CA ASP A 181 -7.78 7.65 -23.82
C ASP A 181 -9.14 7.83 -24.53
N GLU A 182 -9.13 8.57 -25.62
CA GLU A 182 -10.33 8.81 -26.46
C GLU A 182 -11.00 7.52 -26.93
N ASN A 183 -10.21 6.46 -27.18
CA ASN A 183 -10.70 5.17 -27.65
C ASN A 183 -11.22 4.27 -26.55
N LYS A 184 -11.08 4.66 -25.28
CA LYS A 184 -11.42 3.83 -24.11
C LYS A 184 -10.85 2.40 -24.24
N SER A 185 -9.57 2.33 -24.57
CA SER A 185 -8.86 1.07 -24.84
C SER A 185 -8.82 0.15 -23.63
N PHE A 186 -8.96 0.72 -22.43
CA PHE A 186 -9.04 -0.04 -21.16
C PHE A 186 -9.93 0.68 -20.15
N ASP A 187 -10.26 -0.04 -19.08
CA ASP A 187 -10.98 0.47 -17.89
C ASP A 187 -10.32 -0.05 -16.61
N VAL A 188 -10.61 0.55 -15.46
CA VAL A 188 -10.01 0.16 -14.17
C VAL A 188 -11.00 -0.69 -13.37
N ASP A 189 -10.61 -1.94 -13.06
CA ASP A 189 -11.38 -2.85 -12.20
C ASP A 189 -10.80 -2.85 -10.76
N PHE A 190 -11.49 -2.26 -9.82
CA PHE A 190 -11.12 -2.27 -8.39
C PHE A 190 -11.43 -3.58 -7.68
N GLY A 191 -11.95 -4.58 -8.38
CA GLY A 191 -12.35 -5.88 -7.82
C GLY A 191 -13.71 -5.87 -7.12
N ILE A 192 -14.26 -4.71 -6.86
CA ILE A 192 -15.57 -4.46 -6.22
C ILE A 192 -16.30 -3.33 -6.94
N ASP A 193 -17.61 -3.24 -6.75
CA ASP A 193 -18.38 -2.07 -7.16
C ASP A 193 -18.15 -0.94 -6.15
N LEU A 194 -17.73 0.23 -6.63
CA LEU A 194 -17.49 1.42 -5.84
C LEU A 194 -18.51 2.51 -6.16
N GLY A 195 -19.07 3.13 -5.13
CA GLY A 195 -19.81 4.36 -5.29
C GLY A 195 -18.85 5.54 -5.53
N ASN A 196 -19.15 6.43 -6.47
CA ASN A 196 -18.44 7.69 -6.58
C ASN A 196 -19.09 8.73 -5.66
N TYR A 197 -18.37 9.15 -4.64
CA TYR A 197 -18.89 10.05 -3.62
C TYR A 197 -19.23 11.47 -4.14
N GLU A 198 -18.58 11.92 -5.24
CA GLU A 198 -18.81 13.26 -5.78
C GLU A 198 -19.93 13.32 -6.81
N GLN A 199 -20.11 12.24 -7.57
CA GLN A 199 -21.05 12.22 -8.70
C GLN A 199 -22.33 11.45 -8.41
N GLU A 200 -22.47 10.90 -7.19
CA GLU A 200 -23.61 10.06 -6.79
C GLU A 200 -23.86 8.89 -7.76
N LYS A 201 -22.79 8.42 -8.42
CA LYS A 201 -22.80 7.32 -9.39
C LYS A 201 -22.03 6.13 -8.87
N TRP A 202 -22.34 4.98 -9.42
CA TRP A 202 -21.61 3.74 -9.16
C TRP A 202 -20.59 3.45 -10.25
N PHE A 203 -19.37 3.12 -9.87
CA PHE A 203 -18.41 2.49 -10.74
C PHE A 203 -18.65 0.99 -10.71
N HIS A 204 -19.36 0.51 -11.74
CA HIS A 204 -19.53 -0.92 -11.92
C HIS A 204 -18.24 -1.52 -12.44
N ARG A 205 -17.98 -2.77 -12.04
CA ARG A 205 -16.82 -3.49 -12.51
C ARG A 205 -16.86 -3.66 -14.04
N PRO A 206 -15.82 -3.29 -14.76
CA PRO A 206 -15.77 -3.44 -16.22
C PRO A 206 -15.76 -4.92 -16.62
N ARG A 207 -16.44 -5.23 -17.73
CA ARG A 207 -16.52 -6.61 -18.23
C ARG A 207 -15.36 -6.98 -19.15
N LYS A 208 -14.81 -6.01 -19.88
CA LYS A 208 -13.76 -6.22 -20.89
C LYS A 208 -12.68 -5.16 -20.75
N ARG A 209 -11.50 -5.42 -21.34
CA ARG A 209 -10.39 -4.47 -21.46
C ARG A 209 -10.04 -3.78 -20.16
N LYS A 210 -9.75 -4.58 -19.12
CA LYS A 210 -9.58 -4.04 -17.79
C LYS A 210 -8.16 -4.18 -17.27
N ILE A 211 -7.69 -3.12 -16.62
CA ILE A 211 -6.55 -3.15 -15.72
C ILE A 211 -7.09 -3.33 -14.31
N ASN A 212 -6.72 -4.42 -13.64
CA ASN A 212 -7.14 -4.62 -12.26
C ASN A 212 -6.27 -3.76 -11.33
N LEU A 213 -6.91 -3.02 -10.41
CA LEU A 213 -6.27 -2.32 -9.31
C LEU A 213 -6.86 -2.80 -8.00
N LEU A 214 -6.23 -3.82 -7.41
CA LEU A 214 -6.72 -4.47 -6.20
C LEU A 214 -6.04 -3.89 -4.97
N ARG A 215 -6.84 -3.55 -3.95
CA ARG A 215 -6.40 -2.91 -2.71
C ARG A 215 -6.85 -3.72 -1.49
N PRO A 216 -6.11 -4.80 -1.13
CA PRO A 216 -6.47 -5.65 0.01
C PRO A 216 -6.50 -4.92 1.35
N HIS A 217 -5.76 -3.81 1.47
CA HIS A 217 -5.73 -2.97 2.67
C HIS A 217 -6.62 -1.71 2.56
N GLY A 218 -7.49 -1.64 1.56
CA GLY A 218 -8.29 -0.45 1.30
C GLY A 218 -7.47 0.72 0.77
N SER A 219 -7.95 1.93 0.95
CA SER A 219 -7.30 3.15 0.43
C SER A 219 -7.74 4.39 1.21
N ILE A 220 -6.87 5.41 1.24
CA ILE A 220 -7.20 6.70 1.87
C ILE A 220 -8.33 7.46 1.19
N ASN A 221 -8.64 7.13 -0.07
CA ASN A 221 -9.77 7.71 -0.80
C ASN A 221 -11.03 6.83 -0.77
N TRP A 222 -11.05 5.78 0.04
CA TRP A 222 -12.21 4.93 0.24
C TRP A 222 -12.88 5.19 1.58
N VAL A 223 -14.20 5.20 1.57
CA VAL A 223 -15.02 5.29 2.78
C VAL A 223 -16.09 4.21 2.79
N PHE A 224 -16.41 3.74 3.97
CA PHE A 224 -17.40 2.71 4.22
C PHE A 224 -18.55 3.27 5.04
N CYS A 225 -19.77 2.99 4.66
CA CYS A 225 -20.95 3.31 5.44
C CYS A 225 -21.37 2.12 6.29
N LYS A 226 -21.29 2.24 7.61
CA LYS A 226 -21.73 1.20 8.56
C LYS A 226 -23.20 0.86 8.44
N SER A 227 -24.05 1.85 8.13
CA SER A 227 -25.51 1.67 8.10
C SER A 227 -25.98 0.90 6.87
N CYS A 228 -25.49 1.23 5.68
CA CYS A 228 -25.91 0.54 4.44
C CYS A 228 -24.89 -0.44 3.90
N GLY A 229 -23.71 -0.57 4.52
CA GLY A 229 -22.67 -1.50 4.14
C GLY A 229 -22.05 -1.25 2.77
N LYS A 230 -22.11 -0.04 2.23
CA LYS A 230 -21.58 0.32 0.92
C LYS A 230 -20.21 0.99 1.04
N VAL A 231 -19.37 0.74 0.04
CA VAL A 231 -18.06 1.39 -0.11
C VAL A 231 -18.12 2.45 -1.18
N PHE A 232 -17.55 3.59 -0.89
CA PHE A 232 -17.49 4.72 -1.80
C PHE A 232 -16.04 5.18 -1.96
N SER A 233 -15.73 5.74 -3.11
CA SER A 233 -14.43 6.34 -3.37
C SER A 233 -14.60 7.76 -3.89
N LYS A 234 -13.68 8.63 -3.50
CA LYS A 234 -13.49 9.92 -4.15
C LYS A 234 -12.53 9.75 -5.33
N ILE A 235 -13.11 9.41 -6.47
CA ILE A 235 -12.38 9.19 -7.72
C ILE A 235 -12.44 10.48 -8.54
N SER A 236 -11.71 11.51 -8.15
CA SER A 236 -11.54 12.69 -8.98
C SER A 236 -10.07 13.03 -9.18
N LYS A 237 -9.74 13.57 -10.33
CA LYS A 237 -8.39 14.06 -10.65
C LYS A 237 -7.89 15.14 -9.67
N GLN A 238 -8.80 15.88 -9.06
CA GLN A 238 -8.51 17.07 -8.24
C GLN A 238 -8.98 16.93 -6.79
N GLY A 239 -9.67 15.85 -6.46
CA GLY A 239 -10.26 15.67 -5.13
C GLY A 239 -9.22 15.39 -4.04
N ASN A 240 -9.34 16.10 -2.92
CA ASN A 240 -8.58 15.80 -1.73
C ASN A 240 -9.32 14.71 -0.93
N PRO A 241 -8.72 13.52 -0.69
CA PRO A 241 -9.34 12.49 0.16
C PRO A 241 -9.72 12.98 1.56
N LEU A 242 -9.11 14.03 2.08
CA LEU A 242 -9.47 14.62 3.38
C LEU A 242 -10.90 15.16 3.40
N ASP A 243 -11.43 15.60 2.25
CA ASP A 243 -12.82 16.07 2.16
C ASP A 243 -13.83 14.95 2.49
N LEU A 244 -13.43 13.68 2.35
CA LEU A 244 -14.25 12.52 2.72
C LEU A 244 -14.41 12.40 4.24
N ILE A 245 -13.44 12.84 5.02
CA ILE A 245 -13.49 12.83 6.49
C ILE A 245 -14.51 13.85 6.99
N GLU A 246 -14.65 14.97 6.28
CA GLU A 246 -15.57 16.07 6.66
C GLU A 246 -17.01 15.76 6.25
N LYS A 247 -17.21 14.99 5.18
CA LYS A 247 -18.54 14.56 4.70
C LYS A 247 -19.06 13.38 5.52
N LYS A 248 -19.74 13.67 6.60
CA LYS A 248 -20.25 12.64 7.52
C LYS A 248 -21.47 11.85 7.01
N LYS A 249 -22.15 12.31 5.95
CA LYS A 249 -23.40 11.69 5.46
C LYS A 249 -23.13 10.74 4.29
N CYS A 250 -23.68 9.54 4.38
CA CYS A 250 -23.71 8.60 3.27
C CYS A 250 -24.73 9.08 2.22
N TYR A 251 -24.32 9.24 0.96
CA TYR A 251 -25.25 9.67 -0.07
C TYR A 251 -26.27 8.58 -0.43
N ASN A 252 -25.96 7.28 -0.18
CA ASN A 252 -26.87 6.17 -0.48
C ASN A 252 -28.01 6.03 0.52
N CYS A 253 -27.75 6.22 1.82
CA CYS A 253 -28.77 6.06 2.87
C CYS A 253 -29.03 7.32 3.69
N GLY A 254 -28.30 8.40 3.49
CA GLY A 254 -28.46 9.67 4.21
C GLY A 254 -27.97 9.68 5.66
N LEU A 255 -27.56 8.54 6.21
CA LEU A 255 -27.14 8.41 7.61
C LEU A 255 -25.70 8.85 7.83
N SER A 256 -25.41 9.40 9.01
CA SER A 256 -24.08 9.89 9.40
C SER A 256 -23.21 8.76 9.98
N SER A 257 -22.84 7.77 9.16
CA SER A 257 -22.09 6.57 9.57
C SER A 257 -20.92 6.21 8.64
N VAL A 258 -20.35 7.22 8.01
CA VAL A 258 -19.24 7.03 7.05
C VAL A 258 -17.92 7.12 7.78
N GLU A 259 -17.03 6.14 7.55
CA GLU A 259 -15.69 6.08 8.11
C GLU A 259 -14.66 5.77 7.02
N PRO A 260 -13.37 6.11 7.22
CA PRO A 260 -12.30 5.69 6.31
C PRO A 260 -12.25 4.17 6.16
N TYR A 261 -12.09 3.71 4.91
CA TYR A 261 -12.00 2.28 4.62
C TYR A 261 -10.54 1.85 4.43
N ILE A 262 -9.83 1.81 5.55
CA ILE A 262 -8.45 1.36 5.67
C ILE A 262 -8.46 0.09 6.52
N VAL A 263 -7.87 -0.97 5.98
CA VAL A 263 -7.77 -2.28 6.65
C VAL A 263 -6.30 -2.53 6.98
N HIS A 264 -6.03 -2.73 8.25
CA HIS A 264 -4.69 -3.08 8.70
C HIS A 264 -4.48 -4.60 8.56
N PRO A 265 -3.23 -5.05 8.38
CA PRO A 265 -2.90 -6.46 8.37
C PRO A 265 -2.99 -7.05 9.80
N THR A 266 -4.18 -7.03 10.39
CA THR A 266 -4.48 -7.64 11.68
C THR A 266 -5.22 -8.95 11.49
N ASN A 267 -5.05 -9.88 12.43
CA ASN A 267 -5.55 -11.25 12.28
C ASN A 267 -7.08 -11.38 12.21
N ASN A 268 -7.85 -10.35 12.64
CA ASN A 268 -9.28 -10.52 12.92
C ASN A 268 -10.23 -9.87 11.92
N ARG A 269 -9.82 -8.87 11.13
CA ARG A 269 -10.74 -8.08 10.30
C ARG A 269 -10.82 -8.45 8.82
N ILE A 270 -9.87 -9.22 8.31
CA ILE A 270 -9.87 -9.61 6.88
C ILE A 270 -11.11 -10.42 6.54
N TYR A 271 -11.56 -11.28 7.46
CA TYR A 271 -12.67 -12.21 7.23
C TYR A 271 -14.05 -11.60 7.43
N ASP A 272 -14.17 -10.51 8.19
CA ASP A 272 -15.47 -9.91 8.53
C ASP A 272 -15.98 -8.95 7.46
N ASN A 273 -15.18 -8.64 6.44
CA ASN A 273 -15.50 -7.64 5.45
C ASN A 273 -15.69 -8.26 4.05
N LYS A 274 -16.94 -8.31 3.59
CA LYS A 274 -17.31 -8.91 2.30
C LYS A 274 -16.57 -8.30 1.09
N TYR A 275 -16.30 -6.99 1.10
CA TYR A 275 -15.60 -6.33 -0.01
C TYR A 275 -14.11 -6.70 -0.04
N ILE A 276 -13.49 -6.74 1.14
CA ILE A 276 -12.09 -7.19 1.26
C ILE A 276 -11.97 -8.65 0.84
N MET A 277 -12.93 -9.51 1.23
CA MET A 277 -12.94 -10.91 0.79
C MET A 277 -13.12 -11.07 -0.73
N GLN A 278 -13.95 -10.22 -1.36
CA GLN A 278 -14.07 -10.18 -2.83
C GLN A 278 -12.75 -9.78 -3.49
N ILE A 279 -12.06 -8.76 -2.95
CA ILE A 279 -10.74 -8.35 -3.45
C ILE A 279 -9.73 -9.48 -3.31
N TRP A 280 -9.68 -10.17 -2.17
CA TRP A 280 -8.79 -11.31 -1.96
C TRP A 280 -9.06 -12.48 -2.90
N GLY A 281 -10.34 -12.82 -3.14
CA GLY A 281 -10.70 -13.83 -4.14
C GLY A 281 -10.18 -13.44 -5.53
N LYS A 282 -10.25 -12.15 -5.88
CA LYS A 282 -9.72 -11.66 -7.15
C LYS A 282 -8.18 -11.65 -7.20
N VAL A 283 -7.52 -11.37 -6.06
CA VAL A 283 -6.06 -11.51 -5.92
C VAL A 283 -5.62 -12.94 -6.23
N GLU A 284 -6.28 -13.93 -5.64
CA GLU A 284 -5.98 -15.36 -5.91
C GLU A 284 -6.15 -15.70 -7.40
N ASP A 285 -7.26 -15.28 -8.01
CA ASP A 285 -7.54 -15.51 -9.43
C ASP A 285 -6.45 -14.94 -10.35
N ILE A 286 -5.99 -13.72 -10.06
CA ILE A 286 -4.97 -13.04 -10.85
C ILE A 286 -3.63 -13.73 -10.70
N LEU A 287 -3.22 -14.06 -9.47
CA LEU A 287 -1.97 -14.76 -9.20
C LEU A 287 -1.93 -16.15 -9.85
N GLN A 288 -3.07 -16.83 -9.93
CA GLN A 288 -3.14 -18.13 -10.61
C GLN A 288 -2.90 -18.04 -12.12
N LYS A 289 -3.26 -16.91 -12.75
CA LYS A 289 -3.21 -16.72 -14.20
C LYS A 289 -1.98 -15.97 -14.69
N ALA A 290 -1.34 -15.18 -13.81
CA ALA A 290 -0.23 -14.34 -14.19
C ALA A 290 1.04 -15.16 -14.49
N ASP A 291 1.70 -14.85 -15.61
CA ASP A 291 2.98 -15.44 -16.00
C ASP A 291 4.14 -14.83 -15.23
N ASN A 292 3.98 -13.60 -14.78
CA ASN A 292 5.01 -12.85 -14.06
C ASN A 292 4.45 -12.17 -12.81
N TRP A 293 5.12 -12.38 -11.67
CA TRP A 293 4.86 -11.68 -10.42
C TRP A 293 6.02 -10.72 -10.14
N CYS A 294 5.76 -9.44 -10.22
CA CYS A 294 6.77 -8.39 -9.99
C CYS A 294 6.47 -7.63 -8.70
N PHE A 295 7.28 -7.84 -7.68
CA PHE A 295 7.18 -7.16 -6.39
C PHE A 295 8.01 -5.88 -6.42
N ILE A 296 7.39 -4.73 -6.18
CA ILE A 296 8.04 -3.41 -6.22
C ILE A 296 7.87 -2.72 -4.86
N GLY A 297 8.98 -2.47 -4.18
CA GLY A 297 8.97 -1.81 -2.88
C GLY A 297 8.15 -2.53 -1.80
N TYR A 298 7.90 -3.82 -1.99
CA TYR A 298 7.17 -4.68 -1.06
C TYR A 298 8.16 -5.61 -0.36
N SER A 299 8.16 -5.60 0.97
CA SER A 299 9.16 -6.33 1.77
C SER A 299 8.69 -7.69 2.27
N LEU A 300 7.48 -8.12 1.91
CA LEU A 300 6.84 -9.33 2.45
C LEU A 300 6.86 -9.32 3.99
N PRO A 301 6.23 -8.31 4.63
CA PRO A 301 6.29 -8.16 6.07
C PRO A 301 5.56 -9.32 6.77
N GLU A 302 6.02 -9.68 7.98
CA GLU A 302 5.41 -10.76 8.77
C GLU A 302 3.95 -10.47 9.16
N ALA A 303 3.57 -9.20 9.21
CA ALA A 303 2.20 -8.78 9.47
C ALA A 303 1.23 -9.19 8.35
N ASP A 304 1.69 -9.28 7.09
CA ASP A 304 0.87 -9.68 5.94
C ASP A 304 0.75 -11.22 5.81
N ARG A 305 0.42 -11.89 6.92
CA ARG A 305 0.33 -13.36 6.99
C ARG A 305 -0.65 -13.94 5.99
N TYR A 306 -1.79 -13.28 5.78
CA TYR A 306 -2.78 -13.77 4.84
C TYR A 306 -2.27 -13.72 3.40
N PHE A 307 -1.56 -12.67 3.03
CA PHE A 307 -0.95 -12.61 1.69
C PHE A 307 0.16 -13.64 1.51
N SER A 308 1.00 -13.85 2.52
CA SER A 308 1.99 -14.93 2.50
C SER A 308 1.35 -16.31 2.32
N TYR A 309 0.21 -16.56 2.97
CA TYR A 309 -0.58 -17.77 2.76
C TYR A 309 -1.12 -17.85 1.32
N VAL A 310 -1.70 -16.77 0.78
CA VAL A 310 -2.24 -16.72 -0.59
C VAL A 310 -1.14 -16.99 -1.62
N LEU A 311 0.04 -16.39 -1.46
CA LEU A 311 1.20 -16.62 -2.33
C LEU A 311 1.63 -18.08 -2.30
N SER A 312 1.84 -18.65 -1.11
CA SER A 312 2.23 -20.06 -0.94
C SER A 312 1.19 -21.01 -1.53
N LYS A 313 -0.08 -20.80 -1.21
CA LYS A 313 -1.19 -21.59 -1.74
C LYS A 313 -1.20 -21.59 -3.27
N THR A 314 -1.16 -20.39 -3.86
CA THR A 314 -1.26 -20.23 -5.31
C THR A 314 -0.04 -20.81 -6.04
N TYR A 315 1.16 -20.54 -5.55
CA TYR A 315 2.40 -21.07 -6.11
C TYR A 315 2.44 -22.61 -6.07
N ASN A 316 2.09 -23.22 -4.93
CA ASN A 316 2.08 -24.66 -4.77
C ASN A 316 0.98 -25.34 -5.60
N LEU A 317 -0.21 -24.72 -5.74
CA LEU A 317 -1.26 -25.24 -6.62
C LEU A 317 -0.80 -25.27 -8.08
N ARG A 318 -0.09 -24.24 -8.56
CA ARG A 318 0.49 -24.24 -9.92
C ARG A 318 1.53 -25.34 -10.09
N LYS A 319 2.39 -25.54 -9.08
CA LYS A 319 3.41 -26.60 -9.08
C LYS A 319 2.77 -27.99 -9.17
N ILE A 320 1.72 -28.26 -8.38
CA ILE A 320 1.00 -29.55 -8.38
C ILE A 320 0.31 -29.81 -9.72
N LYS A 321 -0.35 -28.80 -10.28
CA LYS A 321 -1.05 -28.91 -11.57
C LYS A 321 -0.11 -28.97 -12.76
N LYS A 322 1.22 -28.96 -12.54
CA LYS A 322 2.26 -28.89 -13.59
C LYS A 322 2.08 -27.70 -14.54
N ASN A 323 1.39 -26.65 -14.09
CA ASN A 323 1.28 -25.40 -14.81
C ASN A 323 2.63 -24.67 -14.77
N ASN A 324 2.90 -23.83 -15.76
CA ASN A 324 4.10 -23.00 -15.75
C ASN A 324 4.13 -22.16 -14.48
N LEU A 325 5.21 -22.26 -13.71
CA LEU A 325 5.42 -21.41 -12.56
C LEU A 325 5.63 -19.97 -13.01
N PRO A 326 5.17 -18.98 -12.23
CA PRO A 326 5.38 -17.58 -12.57
C PRO A 326 6.88 -17.24 -12.49
N GLU A 327 7.31 -16.35 -13.35
CA GLU A 327 8.61 -15.69 -13.19
C GLU A 327 8.49 -14.68 -12.04
N ILE A 328 9.39 -14.76 -11.07
CA ILE A 328 9.39 -13.89 -9.88
C ILE A 328 10.45 -12.82 -10.01
N SER A 329 10.05 -11.56 -9.95
CA SER A 329 10.96 -10.40 -9.93
C SER A 329 10.74 -9.59 -8.67
N VAL A 330 11.81 -9.18 -7.99
CA VAL A 330 11.76 -8.36 -6.79
C VAL A 330 12.61 -7.11 -7.00
N VAL A 331 11.97 -5.96 -6.91
CA VAL A 331 12.56 -4.62 -7.03
C VAL A 331 12.53 -3.96 -5.67
N ASN A 332 13.67 -3.85 -5.03
CA ASN A 332 13.77 -3.19 -3.73
C ASN A 332 15.20 -2.66 -3.52
N PRO A 333 15.38 -1.39 -3.11
CA PRO A 333 16.68 -0.95 -2.67
C PRO A 333 16.99 -1.68 -1.35
N ASN A 334 17.98 -2.55 -1.36
CA ASN A 334 18.39 -3.25 -0.15
C ASN A 334 19.14 -2.27 0.79
N SER A 335 18.44 -1.17 1.14
CA SER A 335 18.97 -0.02 1.88
C SER A 335 19.52 -0.41 3.25
N TYR A 336 19.04 -1.53 3.80
CA TYR A 336 19.53 -2.04 5.08
C TYR A 336 20.98 -2.55 4.96
N ILE A 337 21.31 -3.29 3.90
CA ILE A 337 22.68 -3.75 3.66
C ILE A 337 23.60 -2.55 3.41
N ASN A 338 23.18 -1.59 2.60
CA ASN A 338 23.99 -0.41 2.28
C ASN A 338 24.24 0.49 3.49
N LYS A 339 23.23 0.72 4.33
CA LYS A 339 23.38 1.54 5.53
C LYS A 339 24.27 0.90 6.60
N HIS A 340 24.25 -0.43 6.69
CA HIS A 340 25.07 -1.17 7.66
C HIS A 340 26.40 -1.63 7.09
N LYS A 341 26.58 -1.69 5.76
CA LYS A 341 27.89 -1.94 5.15
C LYS A 341 28.93 -0.91 5.58
N THR A 342 28.56 0.36 5.61
CA THR A 342 29.43 1.46 6.11
C THR A 342 29.71 1.34 7.61
N ILE A 343 28.76 0.83 8.40
CA ILE A 343 28.95 0.56 9.83
C ILE A 343 29.82 -0.68 10.03
N LEU A 344 29.61 -1.73 9.25
CA LEU A 344 30.42 -2.95 9.26
C LEU A 344 31.85 -2.70 8.78
N GLU A 345 32.05 -1.85 7.77
CA GLU A 345 33.36 -1.42 7.32
C GLU A 345 34.11 -0.63 8.41
N LYS A 346 33.39 0.21 9.15
CA LYS A 346 33.92 0.93 10.34
C LYS A 346 34.20 -0.02 11.51
N LEU A 347 33.36 -1.02 11.75
CA LEU A 347 33.53 -2.01 12.83
C LEU A 347 34.61 -3.03 12.51
N ASN A 348 34.83 -3.39 11.24
CA ASN A 348 35.94 -4.26 10.83
C ASN A 348 37.33 -3.60 11.01
N SER A 349 37.38 -2.27 11.18
CA SER A 349 38.62 -1.57 11.56
C SER A 349 38.90 -1.62 13.07
N TYR A 350 37.97 -2.04 13.89
CA TYR A 350 38.13 -2.33 15.30
C TYR A 350 38.19 -3.85 15.46
N ASN A 351 39.36 -4.38 15.82
CA ASN A 351 39.62 -5.80 16.07
C ASN A 351 38.77 -6.28 17.24
N ASP A 352 37.51 -6.68 17.02
CA ASP A 352 36.77 -7.38 18.05
C ASP A 352 35.68 -8.32 17.64
N SER A 353 35.77 -9.44 18.27
CA SER A 353 34.88 -10.56 18.59
C SER A 353 33.91 -11.09 17.51
N ASN A 354 34.07 -12.39 17.25
CA ASN A 354 33.16 -13.25 16.50
C ASN A 354 31.68 -13.12 16.94
N GLU A 355 31.43 -12.72 18.20
CA GLU A 355 30.07 -12.50 18.73
C GLU A 355 29.35 -11.31 18.08
N ILE A 356 30.04 -10.19 17.88
CA ILE A 356 29.48 -9.01 17.21
C ILE A 356 29.21 -9.35 15.75
N LYS A 357 30.12 -10.06 15.07
CA LYS A 357 29.91 -10.55 13.68
C LYS A 357 28.72 -11.50 13.59
N ASN A 358 28.58 -12.43 14.52
CA ASN A 358 27.46 -13.37 14.56
C ASN A 358 26.12 -12.67 14.85
N TYR A 359 26.11 -11.70 15.76
CA TYR A 359 24.93 -10.89 16.04
C TYR A 359 24.48 -10.07 14.83
N PHE A 360 25.41 -9.37 14.16
CA PHE A 360 25.11 -8.64 12.91
C PHE A 360 24.70 -9.56 11.78
N ASN A 361 25.32 -10.72 11.61
CA ASN A 361 24.92 -11.72 10.63
C ASN A 361 23.52 -12.28 10.89
N SER A 362 23.13 -12.45 12.16
CA SER A 362 21.77 -12.87 12.54
C SER A 362 20.73 -11.80 12.24
N ILE A 363 21.06 -10.53 12.50
CA ILE A 363 20.21 -9.38 12.15
C ILE A 363 20.11 -9.21 10.62
N GLN A 364 21.21 -9.39 9.88
CA GLN A 364 21.20 -9.32 8.42
C GLN A 364 20.35 -10.44 7.80
N LYS A 365 20.46 -11.68 8.30
CA LYS A 365 19.66 -12.81 7.80
C LYS A 365 18.15 -12.59 7.93
N GLY A 366 17.70 -11.96 9.04
CA GLY A 366 16.28 -11.68 9.28
C GLY A 366 15.72 -10.49 8.49
N LYS A 367 16.59 -9.61 7.98
CA LYS A 367 16.19 -8.35 7.33
C LYS A 367 16.52 -8.30 5.83
N ASP A 368 17.18 -9.31 5.29
CA ASP A 368 17.39 -9.44 3.84
C ASP A 368 16.06 -9.72 3.15
N ILE A 369 15.54 -8.69 2.48
CA ILE A 369 14.26 -8.75 1.78
C ILE A 369 14.27 -9.86 0.72
N PHE A 370 15.34 -9.99 -0.05
CA PHE A 370 15.41 -10.98 -1.12
C PHE A 370 15.39 -12.42 -0.56
N LYS A 371 16.02 -12.66 0.59
CA LYS A 371 15.96 -13.98 1.25
C LYS A 371 14.56 -14.35 1.70
N ARG A 372 13.75 -13.38 2.11
CA ARG A 372 12.34 -13.64 2.42
C ARG A 372 11.59 -14.21 1.22
N PHE A 373 11.82 -13.67 0.03
CA PHE A 373 11.22 -14.19 -1.20
C PHE A 373 11.79 -15.54 -1.61
N GLU A 374 13.10 -15.76 -1.44
CA GLU A 374 13.74 -17.06 -1.71
C GLU A 374 13.25 -18.18 -0.80
N ASN A 375 12.71 -17.88 0.37
CA ASN A 375 12.05 -18.85 1.24
C ASN A 375 10.72 -19.37 0.67
N TYR A 376 10.08 -18.60 -0.20
CA TYR A 376 8.79 -18.97 -0.81
C TYR A 376 8.93 -19.44 -2.26
N PHE A 377 9.89 -18.92 -3.01
CA PHE A 377 9.96 -19.08 -4.46
C PHE A 377 11.35 -19.50 -4.92
N ASN A 378 11.38 -20.36 -5.95
CA ASN A 378 12.62 -20.68 -6.66
C ASN A 378 12.91 -19.60 -7.72
N ASN A 379 14.20 -19.38 -8.02
CA ASN A 379 14.63 -18.52 -9.13
C ASN A 379 14.10 -17.08 -9.11
N VAL A 380 14.30 -16.38 -7.99
CA VAL A 380 13.93 -14.98 -7.84
C VAL A 380 14.91 -14.07 -8.58
N LYS A 381 14.42 -13.29 -9.55
CA LYS A 381 15.18 -12.21 -10.20
C LYS A 381 15.21 -10.99 -9.26
N LYS A 382 16.41 -10.53 -8.94
CA LYS A 382 16.64 -9.43 -7.98
C LYS A 382 17.06 -8.17 -8.71
N TYR A 383 16.39 -7.06 -8.40
CA TYR A 383 16.74 -5.71 -8.83
C TYR A 383 16.97 -4.85 -7.59
N GLU A 384 18.26 -4.73 -7.20
CA GLU A 384 18.66 -3.96 -6.00
C GLU A 384 18.72 -2.47 -6.32
N CYS A 385 17.56 -1.87 -6.54
CA CYS A 385 17.42 -0.47 -6.92
C CYS A 385 16.09 0.11 -6.45
N SER A 386 15.95 1.42 -6.49
CA SER A 386 14.68 2.10 -6.26
C SER A 386 13.70 1.83 -7.42
N PHE A 387 12.42 2.08 -7.19
CA PHE A 387 11.41 1.92 -8.24
C PHE A 387 11.72 2.83 -9.44
N LYS A 388 12.16 4.06 -9.17
CA LYS A 388 12.54 5.00 -10.22
C LYS A 388 13.72 4.52 -11.06
N GLU A 389 14.78 4.02 -10.41
CA GLU A 389 15.92 3.45 -11.11
C GLU A 389 15.53 2.23 -11.93
N PHE A 390 14.65 1.37 -11.39
CA PHE A 390 14.11 0.22 -12.11
C PHE A 390 13.41 0.65 -13.40
N MET A 391 12.50 1.64 -13.31
CA MET A 391 11.75 2.15 -14.46
C MET A 391 12.63 2.78 -15.53
N LEU A 392 13.72 3.43 -15.14
CA LEU A 392 14.63 4.11 -16.06
C LEU A 392 15.64 3.17 -16.71
N ASN A 393 16.18 2.21 -15.95
CA ASN A 393 17.36 1.46 -16.35
C ASN A 393 17.08 0.00 -16.74
N TYR A 394 16.01 -0.59 -16.20
CA TYR A 394 15.76 -2.04 -16.37
C TYR A 394 14.45 -2.36 -17.07
N PHE A 395 13.42 -1.52 -16.95
CA PHE A 395 12.08 -1.82 -17.48
C PHE A 395 11.94 -1.43 -18.96
N GLU A 396 11.63 -2.39 -19.81
CA GLU A 396 11.37 -2.22 -21.23
C GLU A 396 10.00 -2.82 -21.61
N VAL A 397 9.43 -2.33 -22.71
CA VAL A 397 8.19 -2.85 -23.31
C VAL A 397 8.53 -3.26 -24.73
N LEU A 398 8.13 -4.48 -25.13
CA LEU A 398 8.29 -5.00 -26.49
C LEU A 398 7.33 -4.32 -27.47
#